data_781910a858d0dc7d00d2b4bf7230b911
#
_entry.id   781910a858d0dc7d00d2b4bf7230b911
#
_cell.length_a   1.000
_cell.length_b   1.000
_cell.length_c   1.000
_cell.angle_alpha   90.00
_cell.angle_beta   90.00
_cell.angle_gamma   90.00
#
_symmetry.space_group_name_H-M   'P 1'
#
loop_
_entity.id
_entity.type
_entity.pdbx_description
1 polymer ?
#
loop_
_entity_poly.entity_id
_entity_poly.type
_entity_poly.pdbx_seq_one_letter_code
_entity_poly.pdbx_strand_id
1 'polypeptide(L)'
;LAAFLWEPMRREAEEHMGHGLPEMEAIQLAGDAVISRQIASTSMPKRFSQMARDIWSLQVRLKKIAKRPFKVLSNNRFRAAYDFLLLRAQAGEQLSECIEYWTQQQLEESMPIINKPRSDTKQNRRRRRRPRDKD
;
A
#
# COMPACT_ATOMS: atom_id res chain seq x y z
N LEU A 1 -6.35 13.69 6.64
CA LEU A 1 -5.71 13.24 7.89
C LEU A 1 -4.31 12.66 7.67
N ALA A 2 -4.17 11.73 6.74
CA ALA A 2 -2.87 11.09 6.46
C ALA A 2 -1.79 12.12 6.10
N ALA A 3 -2.11 13.08 5.23
CA ALA A 3 -1.19 14.13 4.84
C ALA A 3 -0.85 15.08 6.00
N PHE A 4 -1.82 15.41 6.81
CA PHE A 4 -1.67 16.33 7.93
C PHE A 4 -0.76 15.76 9.03
N LEU A 5 -0.89 14.48 9.33
CA LEU A 5 -0.13 13.80 10.37
C LEU A 5 1.14 13.12 9.87
N TRP A 6 1.45 13.22 8.58
CA TRP A 6 2.57 12.54 7.96
C TRP A 6 3.93 12.92 8.58
N GLU A 7 4.20 14.20 8.72
CA GLU A 7 5.50 14.65 9.27
C GLU A 7 5.73 14.21 10.72
N PRO A 8 4.78 14.40 11.66
CA PRO A 8 4.96 13.87 13.00
C PRO A 8 5.14 12.35 13.03
N MET A 9 4.36 11.62 12.23
CA MET A 9 4.48 10.17 12.15
C MET A 9 5.84 9.75 11.60
N ARG A 10 6.30 10.39 10.53
CA ARG A 10 7.60 10.06 9.90
C ARG A 10 8.76 10.27 10.87
N ARG A 11 8.75 11.34 11.65
CA ARG A 11 9.79 11.60 12.66
C ARG A 11 9.86 10.49 13.70
N GLU A 12 8.75 10.06 14.22
CA GLU A 12 8.70 8.96 15.18
C GLU A 12 9.13 7.64 14.55
N ALA A 13 8.72 7.38 13.31
CA ALA A 13 9.14 6.20 12.58
C ALA A 13 10.67 6.17 12.39
N GLU A 14 11.28 7.29 12.06
CA GLU A 14 12.72 7.41 11.93
C GLU A 14 13.45 7.11 13.25
N GLU A 15 12.90 7.55 14.38
CA GLU A 15 13.44 7.20 15.70
C GLU A 15 13.41 5.71 15.94
N HIS A 16 12.30 5.05 15.67
CA HIS A 16 12.16 3.60 15.80
C HIS A 16 13.13 2.85 14.89
N MET A 17 13.31 3.31 13.66
CA MET A 17 14.28 2.74 12.72
C MET A 17 15.71 2.91 13.22
N GLY A 18 16.02 4.04 13.88
CA GLY A 18 17.30 4.27 14.53
C GLY A 18 17.58 3.28 15.66
N HIS A 19 16.57 2.71 16.28
CA HIS A 19 16.66 1.65 17.30
C HIS A 19 16.62 0.24 16.71
N GLY A 20 16.69 0.09 15.39
CA GLY A 20 16.80 -1.20 14.72
C GLY A 20 15.48 -1.84 14.24
N LEU A 21 14.36 -1.12 14.33
CA LEU A 21 13.08 -1.63 13.83
C LEU A 21 12.98 -1.57 12.31
N PRO A 22 12.40 -2.59 11.65
CA PRO A 22 12.08 -2.53 10.23
C PRO A 22 11.15 -1.36 9.91
N GLU A 23 11.25 -0.84 8.69
CA GLU A 23 10.50 0.34 8.27
C GLU A 23 8.97 0.16 8.43
N MET A 24 8.42 -0.99 8.03
CA MET A 24 6.99 -1.25 8.16
C MET A 24 6.53 -1.23 9.62
N GLU A 25 7.25 -1.89 10.51
CA GLU A 25 6.93 -1.90 11.94
C GLU A 25 7.08 -0.51 12.56
N ALA A 26 8.13 0.23 12.19
CA ALA A 26 8.35 1.59 12.65
C ALA A 26 7.20 2.51 12.28
N ILE A 27 6.70 2.43 11.04
CA ILE A 27 5.56 3.22 10.57
C ILE A 27 4.27 2.82 11.30
N GLN A 28 4.04 1.55 11.52
CA GLN A 28 2.86 1.08 12.25
C GLN A 28 2.86 1.59 13.70
N LEU A 29 3.97 1.47 14.40
CA LEU A 29 4.09 1.97 15.77
C LEU A 29 3.97 3.49 15.85
N ALA A 30 4.66 4.20 14.98
CA ALA A 30 4.59 5.66 14.93
C ALA A 30 3.18 6.14 14.56
N GLY A 31 2.54 5.48 13.62
CA GLY A 31 1.17 5.77 13.21
C GLY A 31 0.18 5.60 14.36
N ASP A 32 0.28 4.51 15.10
CA ASP A 32 -0.57 4.26 16.27
C ASP A 32 -0.38 5.32 17.35
N ALA A 33 0.86 5.70 17.64
CA ALA A 33 1.16 6.72 18.64
C ALA A 33 0.63 8.10 18.25
N VAL A 34 0.82 8.52 17.01
CA VAL A 34 0.38 9.82 16.50
C VAL A 34 -1.16 9.89 16.48
N ILE A 35 -1.81 8.84 15.99
CA ILE A 35 -3.28 8.77 15.93
C ILE A 35 -3.87 8.77 17.34
N SER A 36 -3.30 8.02 18.28
CA SER A 36 -3.76 7.98 19.66
C SER A 36 -3.72 9.37 20.31
N ARG A 37 -2.66 10.14 20.08
CA ARG A 37 -2.57 11.52 20.57
C ARG A 37 -3.60 12.43 19.93
N GLN A 38 -3.87 12.25 18.63
CA GLN A 38 -4.87 13.03 17.93
C GLN A 38 -6.29 12.73 18.42
N ILE A 39 -6.60 11.46 18.66
CA ILE A 39 -7.90 11.04 19.20
C ILE A 39 -8.12 11.61 20.59
N ALA A 40 -7.09 11.71 21.42
CA ALA A 40 -7.18 12.29 22.75
C ALA A 40 -7.58 13.77 22.73
N SER A 41 -7.23 14.51 21.68
CA SER A 41 -7.55 15.93 21.54
C SER A 41 -8.77 16.22 20.68
N THR A 42 -9.17 15.30 19.78
CA THR A 42 -10.30 15.47 18.88
C THR A 42 -11.09 14.18 18.75
N SER A 43 -12.42 14.29 18.66
CA SER A 43 -13.27 13.14 18.39
C SER A 43 -13.15 12.74 16.91
N MET A 44 -12.58 11.57 16.64
CA MET A 44 -12.33 11.09 15.28
C MET A 44 -12.91 9.68 15.07
N PRO A 45 -13.75 9.47 14.03
CA PRO A 45 -14.22 8.12 13.70
C PRO A 45 -13.09 7.16 13.35
N LYS A 46 -13.19 5.91 13.80
CA LYS A 46 -12.19 4.85 13.54
C LYS A 46 -11.87 4.66 12.06
N ARG A 47 -12.86 4.82 11.18
CA ARG A 47 -12.67 4.66 9.73
C ARG A 47 -11.63 5.62 9.15
N PHE A 48 -11.56 6.86 9.67
CA PHE A 48 -10.57 7.83 9.20
C PHE A 48 -9.17 7.50 9.69
N SER A 49 -9.04 7.08 10.94
CA SER A 49 -7.75 6.67 11.48
C SER A 49 -7.23 5.41 10.81
N GLN A 50 -8.09 4.44 10.52
CA GLN A 50 -7.70 3.23 9.80
C GLN A 50 -7.30 3.53 8.36
N MET A 51 -8.02 4.42 7.69
CA MET A 51 -7.66 4.87 6.34
C MET A 51 -6.26 5.49 6.32
N ALA A 52 -5.93 6.33 7.29
CA ALA A 52 -4.60 6.94 7.39
C ALA A 52 -3.51 5.87 7.57
N ARG A 53 -3.73 4.89 8.45
CA ARG A 53 -2.80 3.78 8.66
C ARG A 53 -2.58 2.97 7.38
N ASP A 54 -3.65 2.67 6.66
CA ASP A 54 -3.59 1.93 5.40
C ASP A 54 -2.80 2.69 4.33
N ILE A 55 -3.02 3.99 4.20
CA ILE A 55 -2.31 4.84 3.27
C ILE A 55 -0.81 4.87 3.61
N TRP A 56 -0.46 5.04 4.88
CA TRP A 56 0.94 5.08 5.31
C TRP A 56 1.65 3.74 5.08
N SER A 57 0.99 2.63 5.39
CA SER A 57 1.54 1.29 5.15
C SER A 57 1.78 1.04 3.66
N LEU A 58 0.86 1.50 2.81
CA LEU A 58 1.02 1.40 1.36
C LEU A 58 2.18 2.25 0.83
N GLN A 59 2.53 3.37 1.48
CA GLN A 59 3.69 4.15 1.07
C GLN A 59 4.97 3.32 1.08
N VAL A 60 5.16 2.45 2.07
CA VAL A 60 6.32 1.55 2.13
C VAL A 60 6.31 0.58 0.95
N ARG A 61 5.15 0.03 0.61
CA ARG A 61 5.01 -0.89 -0.53
C ARG A 61 5.19 -0.19 -1.88
N LEU A 62 4.68 1.02 -2.02
CA LEU A 62 4.81 1.81 -3.26
C LEU A 62 6.26 2.24 -3.52
N LYS A 63 7.05 2.43 -2.49
CA LYS A 63 8.46 2.77 -2.59
C LYS A 63 9.29 1.63 -3.17
N LYS A 64 8.86 0.39 -2.97
CA LYS A 64 9.54 -0.80 -3.48
C LYS A 64 8.88 -1.26 -4.77
N ILE A 65 9.69 -1.67 -5.76
CA ILE A 65 9.18 -2.32 -6.97
C ILE A 65 8.67 -3.69 -6.57
N ALA A 66 7.34 -3.86 -6.61
CA ALA A 66 6.71 -5.09 -6.17
C ALA A 66 6.84 -6.20 -7.21
N LYS A 67 7.13 -7.42 -6.78
CA LYS A 67 7.11 -8.60 -7.64
C LYS A 67 5.70 -8.93 -8.14
N ARG A 68 4.68 -8.52 -7.39
CA ARG A 68 3.27 -8.75 -7.70
C ARG A 68 2.49 -7.44 -7.60
N PRO A 69 2.57 -6.58 -8.63
CA PRO A 69 1.90 -5.27 -8.60
C PRO A 69 0.38 -5.38 -8.48
N PHE A 70 -0.23 -6.47 -8.97
CA PHE A 70 -1.68 -6.66 -8.89
C PHE A 70 -2.23 -6.62 -7.47
N LYS A 71 -1.51 -7.17 -6.49
CA LYS A 71 -1.95 -7.16 -5.10
C LYS A 71 -2.02 -5.75 -4.54
N VAL A 72 -1.10 -4.89 -4.95
CA VAL A 72 -1.07 -3.49 -4.55
C VAL A 72 -2.15 -2.70 -5.30
N LEU A 73 -2.23 -2.87 -6.62
CA LEU A 73 -3.22 -2.20 -7.46
C LEU A 73 -4.66 -2.55 -7.09
N SER A 74 -4.92 -3.79 -6.69
CA SER A 74 -6.25 -4.25 -6.30
C SER A 74 -6.65 -3.83 -4.89
N ASN A 75 -5.75 -3.27 -4.11
CA ASN A 75 -6.06 -2.75 -2.79
C ASN A 75 -7.01 -1.55 -2.92
N ASN A 76 -8.11 -1.55 -2.17
CA ASN A 76 -9.11 -0.49 -2.24
C ASN A 76 -8.60 0.88 -1.79
N ARG A 77 -7.45 0.93 -1.09
CA ARG A 77 -6.77 2.17 -0.69
C ARG A 77 -5.67 2.61 -1.64
N PHE A 78 -5.41 1.84 -2.70
CA PHE A 78 -4.33 2.14 -3.63
C PHE A 78 -4.45 3.53 -4.24
N ARG A 79 -5.63 3.93 -4.71
CA ARG A 79 -5.82 5.24 -5.34
C ARG A 79 -5.49 6.38 -4.38
N ALA A 80 -5.97 6.29 -3.15
CA ALA A 80 -5.68 7.29 -2.12
C ALA A 80 -4.19 7.32 -1.77
N ALA A 81 -3.56 6.15 -1.68
CA ALA A 81 -2.13 6.05 -1.41
C ALA A 81 -1.28 6.60 -2.56
N TYR A 82 -1.67 6.36 -3.80
CA TYR A 82 -1.00 6.91 -4.97
C TYR A 82 -1.14 8.44 -5.03
N ASP A 83 -2.33 8.97 -4.81
CA ASP A 83 -2.55 10.42 -4.75
C ASP A 83 -1.70 11.07 -3.65
N PHE A 84 -1.59 10.41 -2.51
CA PHE A 84 -0.73 10.88 -1.42
C PHE A 84 0.76 10.84 -1.80
N LEU A 85 1.19 9.81 -2.52
CA LEU A 85 2.55 9.71 -3.05
C LEU A 85 2.87 10.92 -3.96
N LEU A 86 1.93 11.33 -4.80
CA LEU A 86 2.07 12.51 -5.64
C LEU A 86 2.22 13.80 -4.82
N LEU A 87 1.45 13.94 -3.73
CA LEU A 87 1.56 15.08 -2.82
C LEU A 87 2.94 15.14 -2.16
N ARG A 88 3.49 13.99 -1.76
CA ARG A 88 4.83 13.91 -1.18
C ARG A 88 5.90 14.39 -2.18
N ALA A 89 5.77 14.01 -3.44
CA ALA A 89 6.68 14.45 -4.49
C ALA A 89 6.59 15.96 -4.72
N GLN A 90 5.39 16.52 -4.69
CA GLN A 90 5.18 17.97 -4.79
C GLN A 90 5.80 18.73 -3.60
N ALA A 91 5.84 18.10 -2.43
CA ALA A 91 6.46 18.67 -1.25
C ALA A 91 7.99 18.59 -1.26
N GLY A 92 8.60 17.98 -2.29
CA GLY A 92 10.03 17.95 -2.50
C GLY A 92 10.72 16.60 -2.27
N GLU A 93 9.98 15.54 -1.95
CA GLU A 93 10.56 14.21 -1.83
C GLU A 93 10.92 13.63 -3.20
N GLN A 94 12.04 12.93 -3.29
CA GLN A 94 12.49 12.33 -4.55
C GLN A 94 11.82 10.96 -4.75
N LEU A 95 10.68 10.95 -5.42
CA LEU A 95 9.84 9.78 -5.63
C LEU A 95 9.53 9.51 -7.11
N SER A 96 10.25 10.15 -8.03
CA SER A 96 9.95 10.09 -9.46
C SER A 96 9.95 8.67 -10.03
N GLU A 97 10.88 7.83 -9.63
CA GLU A 97 10.96 6.43 -10.08
C GLU A 97 9.75 5.62 -9.64
N CYS A 98 9.36 5.76 -8.38
CA CYS A 98 8.18 5.09 -7.83
C CYS A 98 6.90 5.55 -8.55
N ILE A 99 6.78 6.85 -8.76
CA ILE A 99 5.62 7.43 -9.43
C ILE A 99 5.52 6.95 -10.87
N GLU A 100 6.61 6.96 -11.62
CA GLU A 100 6.64 6.45 -12.99
C GLU A 100 6.24 4.98 -13.05
N TYR A 101 6.80 4.16 -12.16
CA TYR A 101 6.50 2.74 -12.09
C TYR A 101 5.00 2.50 -11.86
N TRP A 102 4.42 3.13 -10.86
CA TRP A 102 3.00 2.92 -10.51
C TRP A 102 2.06 3.56 -11.52
N THR A 103 2.45 4.65 -12.15
CA THR A 103 1.70 5.24 -13.27
C THR A 103 1.65 4.26 -14.43
N GLN A 104 2.78 3.64 -14.77
CA GLN A 104 2.86 2.66 -15.84
C GLN A 104 2.02 1.41 -15.52
N GLN A 105 2.05 0.92 -14.29
CA GLN A 105 1.25 -0.24 -13.88
C GLN A 105 -0.25 0.03 -13.99
N GLN A 106 -0.69 1.23 -13.65
CA GLN A 106 -2.10 1.63 -13.80
C GLN A 106 -2.53 1.66 -15.27
N LEU A 107 -1.67 2.16 -16.15
CA LEU A 107 -1.93 2.19 -17.59
C LEU A 107 -2.03 0.78 -18.16
N GLU A 108 -1.15 -0.12 -17.77
CA GLU A 108 -1.19 -1.52 -18.18
C GLU A 108 -2.44 -2.23 -17.71
N GLU A 109 -2.90 -1.96 -16.49
CA GLU A 109 -4.14 -2.51 -15.95
C GLU A 109 -5.37 -2.03 -16.72
N SER A 110 -5.37 -0.78 -17.18
CA SER A 110 -6.47 -0.19 -17.94
C SER A 110 -6.49 -0.56 -19.41
N MET A 111 -5.44 -1.24 -19.92
CA MET A 111 -5.38 -1.70 -21.29
C MET A 111 -6.41 -2.78 -21.59
N PRO A 112 -6.96 -2.83 -22.84
CA PRO A 112 -7.88 -3.88 -23.25
C PRO A 112 -7.27 -5.28 -23.03
N ILE A 113 -8.11 -6.24 -22.65
CA ILE A 113 -7.73 -7.64 -22.34
C ILE A 113 -6.91 -8.28 -23.46
N ILE A 114 -7.08 -7.85 -24.70
CA ILE A 114 -6.40 -8.35 -25.89
C ILE A 114 -4.86 -8.19 -25.78
N ASN A 115 -4.39 -7.16 -25.07
CA ASN A 115 -2.98 -6.83 -24.92
C ASN A 115 -2.38 -7.23 -23.57
N LYS A 116 -3.17 -7.85 -22.70
CA LYS A 116 -2.62 -8.37 -21.43
C LYS A 116 -1.86 -9.67 -21.72
N PRO A 117 -0.61 -9.80 -21.28
CA PRO A 117 0.04 -11.10 -21.32
C PRO A 117 -0.83 -12.09 -20.55
N ARG A 118 -1.18 -13.19 -21.20
CA ARG A 118 -1.96 -14.25 -20.55
C ARG A 118 -1.15 -14.77 -19.37
N SER A 119 -1.53 -14.35 -18.18
CA SER A 119 -1.05 -15.03 -17.00
C SER A 119 -1.57 -16.47 -17.09
N ASP A 120 -0.66 -17.40 -17.05
CA ASP A 120 -0.97 -18.84 -17.12
C ASP A 120 -1.88 -19.25 -15.96
N THR A 121 -3.16 -19.06 -16.15
CA THR A 121 -4.18 -19.63 -15.27
C THR A 121 -4.42 -21.11 -15.57
N LYS A 122 -3.53 -21.74 -16.34
CA LYS A 122 -3.70 -23.13 -16.78
C LYS A 122 -3.38 -24.19 -15.74
N GLN A 123 -2.86 -23.83 -14.58
CA GLN A 123 -2.43 -24.87 -13.64
C GLN A 123 -3.47 -25.32 -12.63
N ASN A 124 -4.61 -24.67 -12.54
CA ASN A 124 -5.56 -25.02 -11.47
C ASN A 124 -6.77 -25.87 -11.92
N ARG A 125 -6.79 -26.25 -13.22
CA ARG A 125 -7.88 -27.11 -13.71
C ARG A 125 -7.64 -28.61 -13.59
N ARG A 126 -6.46 -29.05 -13.17
CA ARG A 126 -6.12 -30.47 -13.14
C ARG A 126 -6.32 -31.19 -11.81
N ARG A 127 -6.86 -30.52 -10.81
CA ARG A 127 -7.19 -31.18 -9.51
C ARG A 127 -8.68 -31.30 -9.26
N ARG A 128 -9.50 -31.43 -10.29
CA ARG A 128 -10.77 -32.08 -10.06
C ARG A 128 -10.48 -33.57 -9.93
N ARG A 129 -10.48 -34.02 -8.69
CA ARG A 129 -10.45 -35.45 -8.36
C ARG A 129 -11.55 -36.11 -9.18
N ARG A 130 -11.19 -37.11 -9.94
CA ARG A 130 -12.17 -38.04 -10.49
C ARG A 130 -12.97 -38.60 -9.31
N PRO A 131 -14.30 -38.67 -9.43
CA PRO A 131 -15.05 -39.38 -8.41
C PRO A 131 -14.51 -40.81 -8.36
N ARG A 132 -14.26 -41.28 -7.15
CA ARG A 132 -13.92 -42.67 -6.97
C ARG A 132 -15.11 -43.50 -7.42
N ASP A 133 -14.91 -44.30 -8.47
CA ASP A 133 -15.84 -45.38 -8.74
C ASP A 133 -15.84 -46.31 -7.55
N LYS A 134 -16.98 -46.42 -6.91
CA LYS A 134 -17.25 -47.44 -5.93
C LYS A 134 -17.80 -48.66 -6.63
N ASP A 135 -16.98 -49.62 -6.85
CA ASP A 135 -17.45 -50.96 -7.05
C ASP A 135 -17.62 -51.64 -5.71
#